data_5940525fe07ff560691bc772669f2938
#
_entry.id   5940525fe07ff560691bc772669f2938
#
_cell.length_a   1.000
_cell.length_b   1.000
_cell.length_c   1.000
_cell.angle_alpha   90.00
_cell.angle_beta   90.00
_cell.angle_gamma   90.00
#
_symmetry.space_group_name_H-M   'P 1'
#
loop_
_entity.id
_entity.type
_entity.pdbx_description
1 polymer ?
#
loop_
_entity_poly.entity_id
_entity_poly.type
_entity_poly.pdbx_seq_one_letter_code
_entity_poly.pdbx_strand_id
1 'polypeptide(L)'
;LKIVEDLLFWFSDVHDFNAKPYRNKVDLLVGGAPCQAFSIVGDKRGFEDTRGTLFREFARIIKECKPKVFIFENVQGLLQHDNGKTWDVIYNTFKDYCGYDVHYQLLNARDYGIPQTRERLYCIGFHKKTSFTYPAPIPLKYKMYDFLEDYAGGDYYDVEKNSKILSDNNEIKITEVSDKYYLTEKVARYVLCTGTKTFRTPIKTDLDIARPLLQSMHKMHRAGVDNYVTFNKSKGINGLRRLTPRECLRLMGFRDDFEIVVSDTSMYMQAGNSIVVDVLIAILRQMDITKYGIDDEK
;
A
#
# COMPACT_ATOMS: atom_id res chain seq x y z
N LEU A 1 23.12 2.24 3.36
CA LEU A 1 22.57 0.91 3.03
C LEU A 1 23.38 0.38 1.84
N LYS A 2 24.22 -0.63 2.06
CA LYS A 2 24.80 -1.37 0.95
C LYS A 2 23.70 -2.34 0.47
N ILE A 3 23.07 -2.04 -0.64
CA ILE A 3 22.25 -3.02 -1.36
C ILE A 3 23.24 -4.03 -1.94
N VAL A 4 23.19 -5.25 -1.45
CA VAL A 4 23.98 -6.35 -2.00
C VAL A 4 23.25 -6.79 -3.27
N GLU A 5 23.70 -6.34 -4.42
CA GLU A 5 23.12 -6.64 -5.74
C GLU A 5 23.07 -8.14 -6.07
N ASP A 6 23.82 -8.96 -5.36
CA ASP A 6 23.98 -10.41 -5.61
C ASP A 6 22.92 -11.31 -4.95
N LEU A 7 21.86 -10.78 -4.30
CA LEU A 7 20.89 -11.56 -3.51
C LEU A 7 19.43 -11.33 -3.86
N LEU A 8 19.10 -10.93 -5.09
CA LEU A 8 17.71 -10.92 -5.57
C LEU A 8 17.29 -12.32 -6.01
N PHE A 9 16.70 -13.09 -5.08
CA PHE A 9 16.04 -14.35 -5.40
C PHE A 9 14.55 -14.10 -5.64
N TRP A 10 14.06 -14.52 -6.83
CA TRP A 10 12.65 -14.49 -7.17
C TRP A 10 12.06 -15.89 -7.07
N PHE A 11 11.01 -16.03 -6.27
CA PHE A 11 10.20 -17.24 -6.20
C PHE A 11 8.81 -16.91 -6.76
N SER A 12 8.30 -17.73 -7.67
CA SER A 12 6.97 -17.57 -8.24
C SER A 12 5.86 -17.93 -7.25
N ASP A 13 6.13 -18.85 -6.35
CA ASP A 13 5.22 -19.30 -5.30
C ASP A 13 5.93 -19.36 -3.95
N VAL A 14 5.34 -18.73 -2.94
CA VAL A 14 5.87 -18.71 -1.58
C VAL A 14 5.87 -20.09 -0.91
N HIS A 15 5.02 -21.03 -1.39
CA HIS A 15 4.99 -22.41 -0.90
C HIS A 15 6.30 -23.16 -1.22
N ASP A 16 6.99 -22.78 -2.31
CA ASP A 16 8.25 -23.39 -2.72
C ASP A 16 9.46 -22.78 -2.00
N PHE A 17 9.24 -21.69 -1.25
CA PHE A 17 10.34 -20.99 -0.57
C PHE A 17 10.78 -21.72 0.68
N ASN A 18 12.05 -22.16 0.70
CA ASN A 18 12.70 -22.73 1.89
C ASN A 18 13.36 -21.61 2.72
N ALA A 19 12.74 -21.26 3.85
CA ALA A 19 13.23 -20.19 4.73
C ALA A 19 14.33 -20.64 5.72
N LYS A 20 14.55 -21.94 5.90
CA LYS A 20 15.50 -22.49 6.88
C LYS A 20 16.95 -22.02 6.72
N PRO A 21 17.52 -21.88 5.50
CA PRO A 21 18.89 -21.38 5.32
C PRO A 21 19.10 -19.95 5.81
N TYR A 22 18.01 -19.17 5.96
CA TYR A 22 18.01 -17.78 6.40
C TYR A 22 17.78 -17.61 7.90
N ARG A 23 17.73 -18.72 8.66
CA ARG A 23 17.47 -18.68 10.10
C ARG A 23 18.46 -17.76 10.82
N ASN A 24 17.94 -16.82 11.60
CA ASN A 24 18.66 -15.79 12.36
C ASN A 24 19.53 -14.85 11.50
N LYS A 25 19.32 -14.81 10.17
CA LYS A 25 20.07 -13.95 9.24
C LYS A 25 19.22 -12.80 8.68
N VAL A 26 17.93 -12.78 8.98
CA VAL A 26 16.97 -11.78 8.46
C VAL A 26 16.73 -10.72 9.53
N ASP A 27 17.05 -9.48 9.22
CA ASP A 27 16.78 -8.35 10.10
C ASP A 27 15.30 -7.96 10.04
N LEU A 28 14.75 -7.86 8.83
CA LEU A 28 13.36 -7.45 8.59
C LEU A 28 12.69 -8.36 7.57
N LEU A 29 11.50 -8.87 7.91
CA LEU A 29 10.60 -9.57 7.01
C LEU A 29 9.32 -8.71 6.83
N VAL A 30 8.96 -8.38 5.59
CA VAL A 30 7.74 -7.62 5.28
C VAL A 30 6.82 -8.45 4.40
N GLY A 31 5.52 -8.45 4.69
CA GLY A 31 4.54 -9.12 3.85
C GLY A 31 3.10 -8.72 4.15
N GLY A 32 2.20 -9.04 3.21
CA GLY A 32 0.76 -8.83 3.33
C GLY A 32 0.03 -10.01 2.67
N ALA A 33 -0.47 -10.96 3.45
CA ALA A 33 -1.23 -12.07 2.92
C ALA A 33 -2.67 -11.63 2.60
N PRO A 34 -3.24 -11.99 1.42
CA PRO A 34 -4.60 -11.63 1.05
C PRO A 34 -5.64 -12.14 2.05
N CYS A 35 -6.60 -11.27 2.45
CA CYS A 35 -7.69 -11.63 3.36
C CYS A 35 -8.68 -12.64 2.78
N GLN A 36 -8.79 -12.75 1.46
CA GLN A 36 -9.80 -13.59 0.78
C GLN A 36 -9.69 -15.07 1.13
N ALA A 37 -8.51 -15.52 1.55
CA ALA A 37 -8.29 -16.92 1.96
C ALA A 37 -8.92 -17.27 3.32
N PHE A 38 -9.31 -16.29 4.14
CA PHE A 38 -9.93 -16.53 5.45
C PHE A 38 -11.43 -16.80 5.39
N SER A 39 -12.10 -16.54 4.25
CA SER A 39 -13.53 -16.81 4.08
C SER A 39 -13.90 -18.30 4.10
N ILE A 40 -12.91 -19.20 4.12
CA ILE A 40 -13.08 -20.67 4.14
C ILE A 40 -12.85 -21.25 5.55
N VAL A 41 -12.46 -20.43 6.52
CA VAL A 41 -12.24 -20.86 7.91
C VAL A 41 -13.60 -20.92 8.65
N GLY A 42 -14.45 -21.87 8.21
CA GLY A 42 -15.60 -22.32 8.97
C GLY A 42 -15.20 -23.51 9.83
N ASP A 43 -15.35 -23.36 11.12
CA ASP A 43 -15.23 -24.32 12.23
C ASP A 43 -13.92 -24.43 13.01
N LYS A 44 -13.90 -23.70 14.13
CA LYS A 44 -13.42 -24.06 15.49
C LYS A 44 -12.03 -24.68 15.75
N ARG A 45 -11.08 -24.80 14.78
CA ARG A 45 -9.79 -25.49 15.02
C ARG A 45 -8.54 -24.61 15.03
N GLY A 46 -8.68 -23.29 15.07
CA GLY A 46 -7.54 -22.38 15.20
C GLY A 46 -6.58 -22.40 14.01
N PHE A 47 -5.27 -22.34 14.29
CA PHE A 47 -4.20 -22.27 13.27
C PHE A 47 -4.19 -23.44 12.27
N GLU A 48 -4.66 -24.62 12.67
CA GLU A 48 -4.70 -25.79 11.78
C GLU A 48 -5.70 -25.65 10.62
N ASP A 49 -6.77 -24.84 10.77
CA ASP A 49 -7.77 -24.61 9.72
C ASP A 49 -7.30 -23.60 8.66
N THR A 50 -6.21 -22.88 8.89
CA THR A 50 -5.59 -22.00 7.90
C THR A 50 -4.66 -22.73 6.93
N ARG A 51 -4.65 -24.06 6.96
CA ARG A 51 -3.83 -24.92 6.08
C ARG A 51 -4.05 -24.57 4.61
N GLY A 52 -2.97 -24.21 3.92
CA GLY A 52 -2.98 -23.79 2.51
C GLY A 52 -3.27 -22.32 2.26
N THR A 53 -3.38 -21.47 3.29
CA THR A 53 -3.49 -20.02 3.12
C THR A 53 -2.11 -19.35 3.03
N LEU A 54 -2.01 -18.25 2.29
CA LEU A 54 -0.77 -17.45 2.22
C LEU A 54 -0.37 -16.87 3.58
N PHE A 55 -1.32 -16.64 4.48
CA PHE A 55 -1.03 -16.27 5.87
C PHE A 55 -0.22 -17.35 6.60
N ARG A 56 -0.60 -18.63 6.42
CA ARG A 56 0.15 -19.74 7.04
C ARG A 56 1.58 -19.80 6.53
N GLU A 57 1.78 -19.56 5.23
CA GLU A 57 3.12 -19.50 4.66
C GLU A 57 3.95 -18.35 5.25
N PHE A 58 3.34 -17.17 5.44
CA PHE A 58 4.01 -16.07 6.11
C PHE A 58 4.41 -16.44 7.54
N ALA A 59 3.51 -17.06 8.33
CA ALA A 59 3.81 -17.54 9.68
C ALA A 59 4.89 -18.67 9.68
N ARG A 60 4.86 -19.59 8.69
CA ARG A 60 5.89 -20.61 8.51
C ARG A 60 7.27 -19.97 8.29
N ILE A 61 7.35 -18.99 7.39
CA ILE A 61 8.59 -18.27 7.10
C ILE A 61 9.12 -17.58 8.36
N ILE A 62 8.26 -16.88 9.11
CA ILE A 62 8.66 -16.27 10.40
C ILE A 62 9.25 -17.33 11.34
N LYS A 63 8.59 -18.47 11.49
CA LYS A 63 9.01 -19.56 12.40
C LYS A 63 10.33 -20.20 11.98
N GLU A 64 10.55 -20.34 10.67
CA GLU A 64 11.76 -20.94 10.11
C GLU A 64 12.95 -20.00 10.11
N CYS A 65 12.81 -18.77 9.59
CA CYS A 65 13.92 -17.83 9.47
C CYS A 65 14.17 -17.00 10.72
N LYS A 66 13.21 -16.86 11.63
CA LYS A 66 13.30 -16.06 12.86
C LYS A 66 13.85 -14.66 12.61
N PRO A 67 13.17 -13.82 11.82
CA PRO A 67 13.61 -12.44 11.59
C PRO A 67 13.66 -11.69 12.92
N LYS A 68 14.52 -10.68 13.04
CA LYS A 68 14.53 -9.82 14.23
C LYS A 68 13.23 -9.05 14.39
N VAL A 69 12.69 -8.57 13.25
CA VAL A 69 11.41 -7.86 13.16
C VAL A 69 10.64 -8.36 11.95
N PHE A 70 9.33 -8.46 12.06
CA PHE A 70 8.46 -8.58 10.89
C PHE A 70 7.41 -7.47 10.86
N ILE A 71 6.97 -7.10 9.66
CA ILE A 71 5.83 -6.22 9.40
C ILE A 71 4.82 -7.02 8.56
N PHE A 72 3.60 -7.15 9.07
CA PHE A 72 2.47 -7.72 8.36
C PHE A 72 1.44 -6.63 8.10
N GLU A 73 1.15 -6.35 6.82
CA GLU A 73 0.15 -5.36 6.42
C GLU A 73 -1.13 -6.03 5.95
N ASN A 74 -2.27 -5.40 6.25
CA ASN A 74 -3.55 -5.87 5.74
C ASN A 74 -4.62 -4.77 5.69
N VAL A 75 -5.77 -5.08 5.10
CA VAL A 75 -6.92 -4.17 5.08
C VAL A 75 -7.56 -4.07 6.47
N GLN A 76 -8.15 -2.89 6.78
CA GLN A 76 -8.87 -2.63 8.03
C GLN A 76 -9.94 -3.68 8.34
N GLY A 77 -10.65 -4.15 7.29
CA GLY A 77 -11.72 -5.13 7.43
C GLY A 77 -11.31 -6.44 8.10
N LEU A 78 -10.00 -6.75 8.14
CA LEU A 78 -9.49 -7.95 8.82
C LEU A 78 -9.82 -7.96 10.32
N LEU A 79 -9.81 -6.80 10.98
CA LEU A 79 -10.11 -6.68 12.41
C LEU A 79 -11.57 -7.02 12.75
N GLN A 80 -12.48 -6.90 11.79
CA GLN A 80 -13.91 -7.15 11.96
C GLN A 80 -14.37 -8.46 11.33
N HIS A 81 -13.49 -9.10 10.54
CA HIS A 81 -13.82 -10.34 9.84
C HIS A 81 -14.17 -11.44 10.83
N ASP A 82 -15.29 -12.13 10.59
CA ASP A 82 -15.86 -13.16 11.48
C ASP A 82 -15.96 -12.70 12.95
N ASN A 83 -16.50 -11.49 13.15
CA ASN A 83 -16.64 -10.87 14.48
C ASN A 83 -15.31 -10.79 15.28
N GLY A 84 -14.19 -10.54 14.58
CA GLY A 84 -12.85 -10.42 15.15
C GLY A 84 -12.08 -11.72 15.30
N LYS A 85 -12.72 -12.88 15.17
CA LYS A 85 -12.08 -14.20 15.38
C LYS A 85 -10.91 -14.45 14.45
N THR A 86 -10.99 -13.96 13.19
CA THR A 86 -9.89 -14.10 12.24
C THR A 86 -8.65 -13.36 12.73
N TRP A 87 -8.82 -12.14 13.24
CA TRP A 87 -7.72 -11.38 13.79
C TRP A 87 -7.14 -12.06 15.04
N ASP A 88 -7.97 -12.58 15.93
CA ASP A 88 -7.50 -13.29 17.13
C ASP A 88 -6.62 -14.50 16.76
N VAL A 89 -6.98 -15.26 15.73
CA VAL A 89 -6.17 -16.39 15.22
C VAL A 89 -4.82 -15.88 14.69
N ILE A 90 -4.82 -14.80 13.89
CA ILE A 90 -3.60 -14.22 13.33
C ILE A 90 -2.68 -13.70 14.45
N TYR A 91 -3.24 -12.91 15.35
CA TYR A 91 -2.50 -12.33 16.48
C TYR A 91 -1.87 -13.39 17.38
N ASN A 92 -2.65 -14.41 17.79
CA ASN A 92 -2.17 -15.50 18.63
C ASN A 92 -1.15 -16.38 17.87
N THR A 93 -1.28 -16.53 16.55
CA THR A 93 -0.27 -17.21 15.73
C THR A 93 1.07 -16.47 15.81
N PHE A 94 1.09 -15.17 15.64
CA PHE A 94 2.34 -14.41 15.74
C PHE A 94 2.90 -14.41 17.16
N LYS A 95 2.04 -14.23 18.16
CA LYS A 95 2.45 -14.14 19.57
C LYS A 95 2.86 -15.49 20.14
N ASP A 96 1.98 -16.48 20.07
CA ASP A 96 2.17 -17.74 20.81
C ASP A 96 2.90 -18.80 19.96
N TYR A 97 2.48 -18.97 18.69
CA TYR A 97 3.10 -19.98 17.83
C TYR A 97 4.46 -19.52 17.30
N CYS A 98 4.59 -18.29 16.83
CA CYS A 98 5.87 -17.74 16.35
C CYS A 98 6.76 -17.26 17.50
N GLY A 99 6.19 -16.83 18.64
CA GLY A 99 6.90 -16.39 19.84
C GLY A 99 7.42 -14.96 19.76
N TYR A 100 6.64 -14.04 19.16
CA TYR A 100 7.00 -12.63 18.98
C TYR A 100 6.24 -11.72 19.94
N ASP A 101 6.88 -10.61 20.31
CA ASP A 101 6.20 -9.47 20.94
C ASP A 101 5.50 -8.66 19.86
N VAL A 102 4.14 -8.64 19.90
CA VAL A 102 3.30 -8.21 18.78
C VAL A 102 2.57 -6.91 19.09
N HIS A 103 2.74 -5.92 18.23
CA HIS A 103 2.05 -4.63 18.27
C HIS A 103 1.26 -4.44 16.98
N TYR A 104 0.07 -3.83 17.04
CA TYR A 104 -0.69 -3.51 15.83
C TYR A 104 -1.46 -2.21 15.96
N GLN A 105 -1.63 -1.53 14.83
CA GLN A 105 -2.40 -0.29 14.74
C GLN A 105 -2.92 -0.08 13.31
N LEU A 106 -4.06 0.61 13.19
CA LEU A 106 -4.55 1.15 11.93
C LEU A 106 -3.85 2.47 11.65
N LEU A 107 -3.24 2.58 10.46
CA LEU A 107 -2.59 3.80 10.00
C LEU A 107 -3.21 4.25 8.68
N ASN A 108 -3.42 5.56 8.53
CA ASN A 108 -3.96 6.14 7.31
C ASN A 108 -2.87 6.88 6.53
N ALA A 109 -2.75 6.65 5.24
CA ALA A 109 -1.73 7.24 4.39
C ALA A 109 -1.68 8.78 4.47
N ARG A 110 -2.85 9.44 4.62
CA ARG A 110 -2.95 10.90 4.74
C ARG A 110 -2.23 11.45 5.98
N ASP A 111 -2.10 10.63 7.02
CA ASP A 111 -1.46 11.01 8.28
C ASP A 111 0.07 10.90 8.20
N TYR A 112 0.59 10.52 7.02
CA TYR A 112 2.01 10.35 6.72
C TYR A 112 2.43 11.03 5.41
N GLY A 113 1.70 12.08 5.02
CA GLY A 113 2.08 12.97 3.91
C GLY A 113 1.51 12.60 2.52
N ILE A 114 0.80 11.48 2.39
CA ILE A 114 0.19 11.07 1.11
C ILE A 114 -1.30 11.44 1.09
N PRO A 115 -1.78 12.29 0.17
CA PRO A 115 -3.18 12.70 0.11
C PRO A 115 -4.11 11.60 -0.42
N GLN A 116 -4.15 10.48 0.30
CA GLN A 116 -4.99 9.31 0.01
C GLN A 116 -5.62 8.79 1.31
N THR A 117 -6.95 8.62 1.31
CA THR A 117 -7.67 7.99 2.45
C THR A 117 -7.49 6.47 2.39
N ARG A 118 -6.28 5.99 2.65
CA ARG A 118 -5.96 4.55 2.65
C ARG A 118 -5.60 4.12 4.06
N GLU A 119 -6.55 3.51 4.74
CA GLU A 119 -6.35 2.96 6.08
C GLU A 119 -5.97 1.48 6.00
N ARG A 120 -4.89 1.11 6.65
CA ARG A 120 -4.36 -0.25 6.68
C ARG A 120 -3.95 -0.65 8.10
N LEU A 121 -4.13 -1.93 8.37
CA LEU A 121 -3.62 -2.56 9.57
C LEU A 121 -2.13 -2.85 9.37
N TYR A 122 -1.32 -2.35 10.28
CA TYR A 122 0.10 -2.72 10.38
C TYR A 122 0.29 -3.48 11.68
N CYS A 123 0.80 -4.70 11.56
CA CYS A 123 1.14 -5.55 12.68
C CYS A 123 2.65 -5.79 12.66
N ILE A 124 3.32 -5.46 13.74
CA ILE A 124 4.78 -5.54 13.88
C ILE A 124 5.09 -6.52 14.98
N GLY A 125 5.93 -7.51 14.69
CA GLY A 125 6.41 -8.45 15.67
C GLY A 125 7.91 -8.30 15.88
N PHE A 126 8.32 -8.22 17.15
CA PHE A 126 9.70 -8.17 17.56
C PHE A 126 10.12 -9.52 18.17
N HIS A 127 11.27 -10.04 17.78
CA HIS A 127 11.78 -11.31 18.33
C HIS A 127 12.12 -11.20 19.84
N LYS A 128 12.48 -10.00 20.28
CA LYS A 128 12.70 -9.68 21.71
C LYS A 128 11.61 -8.72 22.19
N LYS A 129 11.23 -8.78 23.46
CA LYS A 129 10.26 -7.86 24.07
C LYS A 129 10.72 -6.41 23.90
N THR A 130 9.83 -5.54 23.43
CA THR A 130 10.15 -4.18 23.02
C THR A 130 9.04 -3.20 23.45
N SER A 131 9.41 -2.02 23.91
CA SER A 131 8.48 -0.89 24.12
C SER A 131 8.39 -0.10 22.81
N PHE A 132 7.59 -0.62 21.87
CA PHE A 132 7.35 0.05 20.59
C PHE A 132 6.07 0.89 20.63
N THR A 133 6.13 2.10 20.05
CA THR A 133 4.97 2.95 19.77
C THR A 133 4.95 3.33 18.30
N TYR A 134 3.78 3.33 17.69
CA TYR A 134 3.64 3.73 16.30
C TYR A 134 3.97 5.22 16.10
N PRO A 135 4.46 5.61 14.89
CA PRO A 135 4.77 7.01 14.61
C PRO A 135 3.51 7.88 14.72
N ALA A 136 3.69 9.08 15.31
CA ALA A 136 2.61 10.05 15.41
C ALA A 136 2.20 10.58 14.02
N PRO A 137 0.91 10.88 13.79
CA PRO A 137 0.46 11.56 12.58
C PRO A 137 1.16 12.90 12.35
N ILE A 138 1.40 13.25 11.09
CA ILE A 138 1.91 14.54 10.66
C ILE A 138 0.82 15.32 9.90
N PRO A 139 0.82 16.66 9.93
CA PRO A 139 -0.11 17.47 9.15
C PRO A 139 0.05 17.19 7.65
N LEU A 140 -1.06 16.88 6.97
CA LEU A 140 -1.07 16.73 5.52
C LEU A 140 -0.93 18.09 4.84
N LYS A 141 0.13 18.27 4.06
CA LYS A 141 0.43 19.51 3.34
C LYS A 141 -0.08 19.53 1.91
N TYR A 142 -0.12 18.34 1.30
CA TYR A 142 -0.38 18.19 -0.13
C TYR A 142 -1.81 17.76 -0.42
N LYS A 143 -2.28 18.08 -1.62
CA LYS A 143 -3.54 17.60 -2.16
C LYS A 143 -3.29 16.61 -3.30
N MET A 144 -4.30 15.82 -3.67
CA MET A 144 -4.19 14.83 -4.75
C MET A 144 -3.65 15.44 -6.05
N TYR A 145 -4.11 16.64 -6.39
CA TYR A 145 -3.70 17.30 -7.63
C TYR A 145 -2.23 17.74 -7.64
N ASP A 146 -1.57 17.87 -6.50
CA ASP A 146 -0.12 18.15 -6.46
C ASP A 146 0.71 16.99 -7.01
N PHE A 147 0.13 15.79 -7.05
CA PHE A 147 0.76 14.57 -7.56
C PHE A 147 0.46 14.28 -9.05
N LEU A 148 -0.35 15.13 -9.72
CA LEU A 148 -0.71 14.95 -11.13
C LEU A 148 0.43 15.35 -12.07
N GLU A 149 0.48 14.71 -13.24
CA GLU A 149 1.50 14.96 -14.27
C GLU A 149 1.25 16.28 -15.02
N ASP A 150 -0.01 16.67 -15.23
CA ASP A 150 -0.41 17.81 -16.06
C ASP A 150 -0.99 19.00 -15.26
N TYR A 151 -0.88 18.99 -13.94
CA TYR A 151 -1.35 20.08 -13.10
C TYR A 151 -0.23 21.07 -12.76
N ALA A 152 -0.10 22.13 -13.55
CA ALA A 152 0.83 23.24 -13.34
C ALA A 152 0.16 24.30 -12.44
N GLY A 153 0.07 24.05 -11.14
CA GLY A 153 -0.53 24.95 -10.16
C GLY A 153 -0.33 24.45 -8.73
N GLY A 154 -0.87 25.22 -7.76
CA GLY A 154 -0.69 24.97 -6.33
C GLY A 154 0.55 25.64 -5.75
N ASP A 155 0.66 25.64 -4.43
CA ASP A 155 1.70 26.39 -3.67
C ASP A 155 3.12 25.83 -3.87
N TYR A 156 3.24 24.64 -4.42
CA TYR A 156 4.52 23.90 -4.60
C TYR A 156 5.03 23.91 -6.03
N TYR A 157 4.36 24.63 -6.96
CA TYR A 157 4.76 24.68 -8.35
C TYR A 157 5.85 25.73 -8.59
N ASP A 158 6.99 25.28 -9.09
CA ASP A 158 8.10 26.12 -9.56
C ASP A 158 7.94 26.35 -11.07
N VAL A 159 7.59 27.58 -11.44
CA VAL A 159 7.32 27.99 -12.82
C VAL A 159 8.58 27.90 -13.69
N GLU A 160 9.74 28.25 -13.16
CA GLU A 160 11.02 28.29 -13.91
C GLU A 160 11.48 26.85 -14.26
N LYS A 161 11.31 25.93 -13.32
CA LYS A 161 11.69 24.52 -13.51
C LYS A 161 10.60 23.67 -14.15
N ASN A 162 9.38 24.19 -14.24
CA ASN A 162 8.18 23.43 -14.63
C ASN A 162 8.05 22.13 -13.81
N SER A 163 8.24 22.23 -12.51
CA SER A 163 8.25 21.11 -11.59
C SER A 163 7.63 21.45 -10.24
N LYS A 164 7.40 20.44 -9.41
CA LYS A 164 6.96 20.57 -8.01
C LYS A 164 7.90 19.82 -7.09
N ILE A 165 8.26 20.40 -5.97
CA ILE A 165 9.05 19.76 -4.92
C ILE A 165 8.10 19.38 -3.79
N LEU A 166 7.71 18.09 -3.72
CA LEU A 166 6.73 17.59 -2.74
C LEU A 166 7.38 17.12 -1.42
N SER A 167 8.66 16.76 -1.44
CA SER A 167 9.42 16.42 -0.23
C SER A 167 10.91 16.52 -0.51
N ASP A 168 11.73 16.35 0.52
CA ASP A 168 13.19 16.32 0.38
C ASP A 168 13.57 15.28 -0.71
N ASN A 169 14.05 15.78 -1.85
CA ASN A 169 14.46 15.02 -3.03
C ASN A 169 13.32 14.36 -3.84
N ASN A 170 12.07 14.78 -3.72
CA ASN A 170 10.98 14.33 -4.59
C ASN A 170 10.51 15.47 -5.50
N GLU A 171 11.22 15.66 -6.61
CA GLU A 171 10.85 16.60 -7.66
C GLU A 171 9.98 15.90 -8.70
N ILE A 172 8.78 16.44 -8.93
CA ILE A 172 7.82 15.99 -9.93
C ILE A 172 7.82 16.95 -11.10
N LYS A 173 8.22 16.49 -12.29
CA LYS A 173 8.13 17.27 -13.52
C LYS A 173 6.71 17.31 -14.03
N ILE A 174 6.28 18.49 -14.52
CA ILE A 174 5.00 18.64 -15.19
C ILE A 174 5.17 18.19 -16.64
N THR A 175 4.32 17.26 -17.05
CA THR A 175 4.35 16.64 -18.38
C THR A 175 2.95 16.57 -18.97
N GLU A 176 2.86 16.44 -20.27
CA GLU A 176 1.58 16.26 -20.95
C GLU A 176 1.07 14.82 -20.75
N VAL A 177 -0.21 14.71 -20.34
CA VAL A 177 -0.88 13.41 -20.20
C VAL A 177 -1.40 12.94 -21.55
N SER A 178 -1.12 11.69 -21.90
CA SER A 178 -1.57 11.05 -23.13
C SER A 178 -3.10 10.97 -23.24
N ASP A 179 -3.62 11.15 -24.44
CA ASP A 179 -5.05 11.12 -24.75
C ASP A 179 -5.75 9.81 -24.36
N LYS A 180 -5.01 8.70 -24.29
CA LYS A 180 -5.53 7.38 -23.85
C LYS A 180 -6.12 7.36 -22.45
N TYR A 181 -5.79 8.33 -21.59
CA TYR A 181 -6.32 8.45 -20.23
C TYR A 181 -7.59 9.27 -20.13
N TYR A 182 -7.90 10.08 -21.18
CA TYR A 182 -9.15 10.83 -21.25
C TYR A 182 -10.32 9.91 -21.63
N LEU A 183 -11.47 10.11 -20.98
CA LEU A 183 -12.60 9.21 -21.14
C LEU A 183 -13.37 9.52 -22.42
N THR A 184 -13.78 8.47 -23.14
CA THR A 184 -14.78 8.60 -24.21
C THR A 184 -16.15 8.93 -23.63
N GLU A 185 -17.05 9.50 -24.42
CA GLU A 185 -18.40 9.88 -23.98
C GLU A 185 -19.16 8.71 -23.33
N LYS A 186 -19.07 7.52 -23.93
CA LYS A 186 -19.72 6.31 -23.40
C LYS A 186 -19.20 5.96 -22.00
N VAL A 187 -17.88 6.02 -21.79
CA VAL A 187 -17.26 5.71 -20.50
C VAL A 187 -17.55 6.82 -19.48
N ALA A 188 -17.49 8.09 -19.89
CA ALA A 188 -17.81 9.23 -19.03
C ALA A 188 -19.23 9.15 -18.48
N ARG A 189 -20.22 8.82 -19.31
CA ARG A 189 -21.60 8.60 -18.86
C ARG A 189 -21.73 7.51 -17.81
N TYR A 190 -20.99 6.40 -17.95
CA TYR A 190 -20.96 5.34 -16.96
C TYR A 190 -20.28 5.78 -15.66
N VAL A 191 -19.10 6.39 -15.76
CA VAL A 191 -18.30 6.83 -14.62
C VAL A 191 -19.03 7.87 -13.78
N LEU A 192 -19.76 8.79 -14.42
CA LEU A 192 -20.51 9.86 -13.77
C LEU A 192 -21.92 9.44 -13.32
N CYS A 193 -22.33 8.18 -13.46
CA CYS A 193 -23.62 7.75 -12.94
C CYS A 193 -23.55 7.42 -11.45
N THR A 194 -24.61 7.76 -10.70
CA THR A 194 -24.67 7.59 -9.24
C THR A 194 -24.77 6.13 -8.77
N GLY A 195 -25.03 5.21 -9.68
CA GLY A 195 -25.12 3.80 -9.35
C GLY A 195 -26.48 3.15 -9.66
N THR A 196 -26.68 1.98 -9.05
CA THR A 196 -27.91 1.19 -9.18
C THR A 196 -28.86 1.43 -8.01
N LYS A 197 -30.04 0.80 -8.02
CA LYS A 197 -31.00 0.88 -6.90
C LYS A 197 -30.40 0.38 -5.59
N THR A 198 -29.52 -0.63 -5.66
CA THR A 198 -28.94 -1.31 -4.50
C THR A 198 -27.59 -0.73 -4.06
N PHE A 199 -26.90 -0.02 -4.96
CA PHE A 199 -25.59 0.56 -4.64
C PHE A 199 -25.47 1.95 -5.26
N ARG A 200 -25.58 2.97 -4.44
CA ARG A 200 -25.42 4.38 -4.83
C ARG A 200 -24.26 5.01 -4.08
N THR A 201 -23.41 5.70 -4.80
CA THR A 201 -22.33 6.51 -4.23
C THR A 201 -22.39 7.92 -4.77
N PRO A 202 -22.09 8.95 -3.95
CA PRO A 202 -21.95 10.32 -4.44
C PRO A 202 -20.85 10.39 -5.50
N ILE A 203 -21.18 10.97 -6.65
CA ILE A 203 -20.20 11.23 -7.71
C ILE A 203 -19.43 12.48 -7.35
N LYS A 204 -18.11 12.36 -7.29
CA LYS A 204 -17.20 13.47 -7.03
C LYS A 204 -15.86 13.22 -7.73
N THR A 205 -15.50 14.16 -8.61
CA THR A 205 -14.17 14.27 -9.25
C THR A 205 -13.34 15.31 -8.50
N ASP A 206 -12.08 15.47 -8.88
CA ASP A 206 -11.19 16.54 -8.40
C ASP A 206 -11.11 16.61 -6.86
N LEU A 207 -10.93 15.45 -6.24
CA LEU A 207 -10.82 15.36 -4.80
C LEU A 207 -9.51 15.97 -4.30
N ASP A 208 -9.55 16.68 -3.18
CA ASP A 208 -8.34 17.11 -2.47
C ASP A 208 -7.55 15.90 -1.92
N ILE A 209 -8.26 14.88 -1.44
CA ILE A 209 -7.68 13.65 -0.92
C ILE A 209 -8.23 12.48 -1.74
N ALA A 210 -7.36 11.70 -2.34
CA ALA A 210 -7.73 10.55 -3.14
C ALA A 210 -8.46 9.48 -2.32
N ARG A 211 -9.42 8.80 -2.95
CA ARG A 211 -9.93 7.52 -2.45
C ARG A 211 -8.83 6.45 -2.51
N PRO A 212 -8.95 5.36 -1.74
CA PRO A 212 -8.00 4.26 -1.81
C PRO A 212 -7.85 3.75 -3.25
N LEU A 213 -6.62 3.66 -3.73
CA LEU A 213 -6.33 3.05 -5.02
C LEU A 213 -6.63 1.55 -4.97
N LEU A 214 -7.42 1.07 -5.91
CA LEU A 214 -7.83 -0.33 -6.00
C LEU A 214 -7.03 -1.07 -7.07
N GLN A 215 -6.72 -2.35 -6.85
CA GLN A 215 -6.13 -3.20 -7.89
C GLN A 215 -7.00 -3.27 -9.17
N SER A 216 -8.31 -3.10 -9.02
CA SER A 216 -9.28 -3.17 -10.11
C SER A 216 -9.55 -1.82 -10.79
N MET A 217 -8.87 -0.73 -10.43
CA MET A 217 -9.11 0.60 -11.02
C MET A 217 -8.85 0.67 -12.52
N HIS A 218 -8.07 -0.28 -13.08
CA HIS A 218 -7.92 -0.42 -14.53
C HIS A 218 -9.26 -0.65 -15.26
N LYS A 219 -10.29 -1.16 -14.56
CA LYS A 219 -11.65 -1.39 -15.08
C LYS A 219 -12.51 -0.13 -15.10
N MET A 220 -12.01 0.99 -14.58
CA MET A 220 -12.71 2.28 -14.51
C MET A 220 -14.08 2.18 -13.82
N HIS A 221 -14.07 2.13 -12.49
CA HIS A 221 -15.28 2.19 -11.69
C HIS A 221 -15.89 3.59 -11.70
N ARG A 222 -17.09 3.76 -11.13
CA ARG A 222 -17.75 5.06 -11.03
C ARG A 222 -16.92 6.04 -10.20
N ALA A 223 -17.12 7.34 -10.45
CA ALA A 223 -16.43 8.42 -9.73
C ALA A 223 -16.85 8.55 -8.23
N GLY A 224 -17.67 7.65 -7.74
CA GLY A 224 -17.91 7.43 -6.31
C GLY A 224 -16.99 6.37 -5.69
N VAL A 225 -16.25 5.64 -6.53
CA VAL A 225 -15.34 4.53 -6.14
C VAL A 225 -13.90 4.85 -6.53
N ASP A 226 -13.65 5.15 -7.82
CA ASP A 226 -12.33 5.50 -8.34
C ASP A 226 -12.10 7.03 -8.36
N ASN A 227 -10.86 7.42 -8.60
CA ASN A 227 -10.43 8.80 -8.69
C ASN A 227 -10.40 9.27 -10.15
N TYR A 228 -11.00 10.43 -10.40
CA TYR A 228 -11.05 11.10 -11.70
C TYR A 228 -10.77 12.57 -11.52
N VAL A 229 -10.15 13.18 -12.54
CA VAL A 229 -9.78 14.60 -12.55
C VAL A 229 -10.24 15.28 -13.84
N THR A 230 -10.44 16.62 -13.78
CA THR A 230 -10.95 17.45 -14.90
C THR A 230 -10.13 18.73 -15.12
N PHE A 231 -8.85 18.76 -14.70
CA PHE A 231 -8.05 19.99 -14.70
C PHE A 231 -7.75 20.50 -16.11
N ASN A 232 -7.45 19.63 -17.08
CA ASN A 232 -7.19 20.03 -18.46
C ASN A 232 -8.47 20.00 -19.31
N LYS A 233 -9.30 21.04 -19.20
CA LYS A 233 -10.61 21.15 -19.87
C LYS A 233 -10.54 21.21 -21.39
N SER A 234 -9.37 21.44 -21.99
CA SER A 234 -9.22 21.49 -23.45
C SER A 234 -9.20 20.09 -24.11
N LYS A 235 -9.02 19.02 -23.33
CA LYS A 235 -8.94 17.64 -23.80
C LYS A 235 -10.16 16.82 -23.40
N GLY A 236 -10.49 15.81 -24.21
CA GLY A 236 -11.58 14.87 -23.95
C GLY A 236 -12.92 15.55 -23.67
N ILE A 237 -13.74 14.95 -22.81
CA ILE A 237 -15.02 15.52 -22.37
C ILE A 237 -14.77 16.37 -21.12
N ASN A 238 -14.68 17.70 -21.31
CA ASN A 238 -14.42 18.65 -20.23
C ASN A 238 -13.19 18.29 -19.39
N GLY A 239 -12.16 17.72 -20.00
CA GLY A 239 -10.95 17.30 -19.32
C GLY A 239 -11.08 16.04 -18.46
N LEU A 240 -12.21 15.34 -18.49
CA LEU A 240 -12.44 14.18 -17.64
C LEU A 240 -11.49 13.02 -18.01
N ARG A 241 -10.63 12.65 -17.08
CA ARG A 241 -9.70 11.56 -17.23
C ARG A 241 -9.53 10.74 -15.93
N ARG A 242 -9.05 9.52 -16.08
CA ARG A 242 -8.55 8.74 -14.95
C ARG A 242 -7.13 9.18 -14.58
N LEU A 243 -6.68 8.79 -13.39
CA LEU A 243 -5.28 8.93 -13.03
C LEU A 243 -4.40 8.07 -13.94
N THR A 244 -3.18 8.53 -14.24
CA THR A 244 -2.18 7.73 -14.95
C THR A 244 -1.54 6.72 -14.00
N PRO A 245 -0.84 5.67 -14.51
CA PRO A 245 -0.06 4.77 -13.67
C PRO A 245 1.00 5.50 -12.85
N ARG A 246 1.65 6.53 -13.40
CA ARG A 246 2.64 7.35 -12.69
C ARG A 246 2.02 8.10 -11.51
N GLU A 247 0.88 8.75 -11.72
CA GLU A 247 0.14 9.44 -10.68
C GLU A 247 -0.31 8.49 -9.57
N CYS A 248 -0.73 7.28 -9.93
CA CYS A 248 -1.06 6.24 -8.97
C CYS A 248 0.16 5.82 -8.13
N LEU A 249 1.33 5.66 -8.73
CA LEU A 249 2.56 5.36 -8.01
C LEU A 249 2.95 6.51 -7.06
N ARG A 250 2.88 7.76 -7.51
CA ARG A 250 3.13 8.92 -6.67
C ARG A 250 2.21 8.94 -5.44
N LEU A 251 0.91 8.66 -5.62
CA LEU A 251 -0.07 8.54 -4.53
C LEU A 251 0.13 7.30 -3.65
N MET A 252 1.01 6.40 -4.01
CA MET A 252 1.50 5.30 -3.16
C MET A 252 2.87 5.59 -2.54
N GLY A 253 3.42 6.79 -2.74
CA GLY A 253 4.70 7.23 -2.20
C GLY A 253 5.92 6.79 -3.02
N PHE A 254 5.73 6.21 -4.21
CA PHE A 254 6.84 5.91 -5.11
C PHE A 254 7.32 7.18 -5.79
N ARG A 255 8.64 7.33 -5.91
CA ARG A 255 9.27 8.46 -6.57
C ARG A 255 9.28 8.28 -8.09
N ASP A 256 9.55 9.35 -8.81
CA ASP A 256 9.56 9.33 -10.27
C ASP A 256 10.73 8.54 -10.89
N ASP A 257 11.79 8.26 -10.10
CA ASP A 257 12.89 7.38 -10.47
C ASP A 257 12.52 5.89 -10.48
N PHE A 258 11.34 5.52 -9.94
CA PHE A 258 10.83 4.16 -10.05
C PHE A 258 10.35 3.89 -11.48
N GLU A 259 11.04 3.00 -12.20
CA GLU A 259 10.75 2.67 -13.59
C GLU A 259 9.47 1.85 -13.76
N ILE A 260 8.63 2.21 -14.74
CA ILE A 260 7.45 1.45 -15.14
C ILE A 260 7.80 0.56 -16.32
N VAL A 261 8.03 -0.72 -16.05
CA VAL A 261 8.45 -1.72 -17.07
C VAL A 261 7.34 -2.69 -17.47
N VAL A 262 6.11 -2.45 -17.00
CA VAL A 262 4.94 -3.30 -17.25
C VAL A 262 3.83 -2.51 -17.95
N SER A 263 2.80 -3.20 -18.44
CA SER A 263 1.61 -2.55 -19.02
C SER A 263 0.87 -1.69 -18.00
N ASP A 264 0.14 -0.68 -18.48
CA ASP A 264 -0.73 0.17 -17.64
C ASP A 264 -1.65 -0.66 -16.74
N THR A 265 -2.28 -1.71 -17.28
CA THR A 265 -3.18 -2.60 -16.52
C THR A 265 -2.44 -3.27 -15.36
N SER A 266 -1.27 -3.83 -15.63
CA SER A 266 -0.43 -4.44 -14.60
C SER A 266 0.02 -3.42 -13.57
N MET A 267 0.39 -2.20 -14.00
CA MET A 267 0.82 -1.15 -13.09
C MET A 267 -0.30 -0.67 -12.17
N TYR A 268 -1.52 -0.50 -12.69
CA TYR A 268 -2.68 -0.19 -11.84
C TYR A 268 -2.93 -1.28 -10.79
N MET A 269 -2.82 -2.56 -11.19
CA MET A 269 -2.97 -3.68 -10.27
C MET A 269 -1.87 -3.66 -9.18
N GLN A 270 -0.62 -3.43 -9.58
CA GLN A 270 0.51 -3.36 -8.65
C GLN A 270 0.37 -2.16 -7.69
N ALA A 271 0.05 -0.97 -8.20
CA ALA A 271 -0.17 0.21 -7.35
C ALA A 271 -1.31 -0.01 -6.34
N GLY A 272 -2.44 -0.59 -6.78
CA GLY A 272 -3.57 -0.89 -5.90
C GLY A 272 -3.26 -1.92 -4.82
N ASN A 273 -2.37 -2.89 -5.10
CA ASN A 273 -1.93 -3.92 -4.16
C ASN A 273 -0.73 -3.50 -3.30
N SER A 274 -0.08 -2.38 -3.62
CA SER A 274 1.12 -1.95 -2.92
C SER A 274 0.83 -1.41 -1.52
N ILE A 275 1.86 -1.40 -0.69
CA ILE A 275 1.92 -0.69 0.58
C ILE A 275 2.34 0.77 0.31
N VAL A 276 1.80 1.73 1.05
CA VAL A 276 2.22 3.13 0.96
C VAL A 276 3.63 3.29 1.53
N VAL A 277 4.55 3.74 0.69
CA VAL A 277 5.99 3.82 1.03
C VAL A 277 6.24 4.74 2.22
N ASP A 278 5.58 5.91 2.27
CA ASP A 278 5.78 6.89 3.35
C ASP A 278 5.34 6.37 4.72
N VAL A 279 4.29 5.54 4.77
CA VAL A 279 3.88 4.88 6.01
C VAL A 279 4.95 3.89 6.49
N LEU A 280 5.52 3.09 5.56
CA LEU A 280 6.62 2.18 5.91
C LEU A 280 7.85 2.95 6.39
N ILE A 281 8.22 4.04 5.70
CA ILE A 281 9.34 4.90 6.12
C ILE A 281 9.12 5.43 7.53
N ALA A 282 7.91 5.93 7.84
CA ALA A 282 7.58 6.43 9.17
C ALA A 282 7.72 5.33 10.24
N ILE A 283 7.19 4.13 9.96
CA ILE A 283 7.32 2.97 10.87
C ILE A 283 8.78 2.60 11.07
N LEU A 284 9.57 2.49 10.00
CA LEU A 284 10.98 2.07 10.07
C LEU A 284 11.85 3.11 10.79
N ARG A 285 11.59 4.41 10.60
CA ARG A 285 12.26 5.48 11.35
C ARG A 285 11.93 5.42 12.83
N GLN A 286 10.68 5.14 13.19
CA GLN A 286 10.24 5.00 14.57
C GLN A 286 10.84 3.77 15.25
N MET A 287 10.98 2.67 14.52
CA MET A 287 11.62 1.46 15.04
C MET A 287 13.10 1.63 15.34
N ASP A 288 13.79 2.56 14.65
CA ASP A 288 15.25 2.65 14.65
C ASP A 288 15.89 1.26 14.48
N ILE A 289 15.68 0.70 13.28
CA ILE A 289 16.03 -0.69 12.96
C ILE A 289 17.51 -1.01 13.23
N THR A 290 18.35 0.01 13.34
CA THR A 290 19.76 -0.12 13.68
C THR A 290 19.98 -0.59 15.13
N LYS A 291 19.01 -0.35 16.03
CA LYS A 291 19.05 -0.82 17.43
C LYS A 291 18.87 -2.34 17.55
N TYR A 292 18.32 -2.97 16.50
CA TYR A 292 18.15 -4.43 16.46
C TYR A 292 19.32 -5.11 15.77
N GLY A 293 20.49 -4.43 15.73
CA GLY A 293 21.75 -4.98 15.24
C GLY A 293 22.03 -6.36 15.83
N ILE A 294 22.77 -7.18 15.09
CA ILE A 294 23.25 -8.48 15.57
C ILE A 294 24.12 -8.19 16.78
N ASP A 295 23.69 -8.55 18.00
CA ASP A 295 24.62 -8.87 19.01
C ASP A 295 25.33 -10.13 18.49
N ASP A 296 26.56 -9.98 18.03
CA ASP A 296 27.48 -11.07 17.84
C ASP A 296 27.60 -11.73 19.21
N GLU A 297 26.77 -12.74 19.45
CA GLU A 297 27.01 -13.65 20.56
C GLU A 297 28.35 -14.33 20.27
N LYS A 298 29.39 -13.88 21.01
CA LYS A 298 30.67 -14.51 21.11
C LYS A 298 30.53 -15.94 21.62
#